data_90a7e786347c7d85928b920843f66c56
#
_entry.id   90a7e786347c7d85928b920843f66c56
#
_cell.length_a   1.000
_cell.length_b   1.000
_cell.length_c   1.000
_cell.angle_alpha   90.00
_cell.angle_beta   90.00
_cell.angle_gamma   90.00
#
_symmetry.space_group_name_H-M   'P 1'
#
loop_
_entity.id
_entity.type
_entity.pdbx_description
1 polymer ?
#
loop_
_entity_poly.entity_id
_entity_poly.type
_entity_poly.pdbx_seq_one_letter_code
_entity_poly.pdbx_strand_id
1 'polypeptide(L)'
;MQIEPIAYFRSPFATKFGVPKQSGLVENLMGTIELVPQHRNADALRGMEDFDYLWLIWEFSANRHAATSPVVRPPLLGGNRKVGVFASRSPFRPNRLGLSSVRISEIELDATRGPLIHVLGADLMDGTPIYDIKPYVVYADSHPEARSGFVDKNALRWLEVVVPDAVAARYSSDELAALRKVLSLDPRPHYQDNPEKVYGMMYAGKDVKFRVEGDVLTVVEVE
;
A
#
# COMPACT_ATOMS: atom_id res chain seq x y z
N MET A 1 26.26 2.96 8.86
CA MET A 1 25.96 2.86 7.42
C MET A 1 24.88 3.87 7.10
N GLN A 2 25.09 4.75 6.15
CA GLN A 2 24.08 5.67 5.62
C GLN A 2 23.56 5.04 4.33
N ILE A 3 22.23 5.02 4.15
CA ILE A 3 21.57 4.57 2.93
C ILE A 3 20.82 5.73 2.31
N GLU A 4 20.77 5.80 0.99
CA GLU A 4 20.06 6.82 0.23
C GLU A 4 19.00 6.18 -0.65
N PRO A 5 17.89 6.88 -0.93
CA PRO A 5 16.87 6.36 -1.83
C PRO A 5 17.42 6.12 -3.24
N ILE A 6 17.14 4.96 -3.80
CA ILE A 6 17.45 4.63 -5.20
C ILE A 6 16.28 4.94 -6.13
N ALA A 7 15.08 5.07 -5.58
CA ALA A 7 13.85 5.34 -6.32
C ALA A 7 12.80 6.01 -5.43
N TYR A 8 11.77 6.54 -6.07
CA TYR A 8 10.54 7.00 -5.41
C TYR A 8 9.35 6.27 -6.01
N PHE A 9 8.41 5.91 -5.15
CA PHE A 9 7.16 5.28 -5.56
C PHE A 9 6.15 6.33 -6.01
N ARG A 10 5.43 6.07 -7.11
CA ARG A 10 4.28 6.84 -7.57
C ARG A 10 3.01 6.03 -7.36
N SER A 11 2.05 6.63 -6.68
CA SER A 11 0.83 5.98 -6.21
C SER A 11 -0.38 6.89 -6.41
N PRO A 12 -1.58 6.35 -6.58
CA PRO A 12 -2.81 7.14 -6.56
C PRO A 12 -3.13 7.73 -5.17
N PHE A 13 -2.40 7.37 -4.12
CA PHE A 13 -2.59 7.87 -2.76
C PHE A 13 -1.60 8.98 -2.41
N ALA A 14 -2.05 10.24 -2.39
CA ALA A 14 -1.24 11.38 -1.96
C ALA A 14 -0.96 11.39 -0.45
N THR A 15 -1.75 10.67 0.35
CA THR A 15 -1.61 10.56 1.81
C THR A 15 -1.70 9.10 2.26
N LYS A 16 -1.30 8.83 3.51
CA LYS A 16 -1.38 7.48 4.08
C LYS A 16 -2.80 6.97 4.34
N PHE A 17 -3.81 7.85 4.32
CA PHE A 17 -5.19 7.46 4.53
C PHE A 17 -5.74 6.75 3.29
N GLY A 18 -6.25 5.54 3.46
CA GLY A 18 -6.74 4.70 2.37
C GLY A 18 -5.70 3.77 1.75
N VAL A 19 -4.40 3.98 2.00
CA VAL A 19 -3.37 3.02 1.54
C VAL A 19 -3.66 1.64 2.14
N PRO A 20 -3.64 0.55 1.34
CA PRO A 20 -3.81 -0.81 1.84
C PRO A 20 -2.84 -1.13 2.97
N LYS A 21 -3.30 -1.89 3.98
CA LYS A 21 -2.50 -2.20 5.18
C LYS A 21 -1.35 -3.17 4.91
N GLN A 22 -1.39 -3.90 3.81
CA GLN A 22 -0.35 -4.82 3.34
C GLN A 22 -0.38 -4.89 1.81
N SER A 23 0.77 -5.17 1.20
CA SER A 23 0.84 -5.48 -0.22
C SER A 23 0.01 -6.73 -0.57
N GLY A 24 -0.50 -6.79 -1.80
CA GLY A 24 -1.31 -7.89 -2.30
C GLY A 24 -2.79 -7.85 -1.89
N LEU A 25 -3.23 -7.03 -0.92
CA LEU A 25 -4.64 -6.93 -0.54
C LEU A 25 -5.51 -6.33 -1.65
N VAL A 26 -4.94 -5.46 -2.47
CA VAL A 26 -5.58 -4.85 -3.64
C VAL A 26 -4.71 -5.17 -4.86
N GLU A 27 -4.89 -6.35 -5.42
CA GLU A 27 -4.01 -6.95 -6.43
C GLU A 27 -3.87 -6.12 -7.71
N ASN A 28 -4.90 -5.37 -8.08
CA ASN A 28 -4.94 -4.53 -9.28
C ASN A 28 -4.57 -3.06 -9.00
N LEU A 29 -4.12 -2.72 -7.80
CA LEU A 29 -3.68 -1.37 -7.48
C LEU A 29 -2.35 -1.06 -8.16
N MET A 30 -2.39 -0.21 -9.17
CA MET A 30 -1.22 0.17 -9.94
C MET A 30 -0.38 1.22 -9.22
N GLY A 31 0.94 1.07 -9.33
CA GLY A 31 1.93 2.06 -8.94
C GLY A 31 3.15 1.98 -9.83
N THR A 32 4.03 2.96 -9.73
CA THR A 32 5.24 3.05 -10.56
C THR A 32 6.44 3.35 -9.68
N ILE A 33 7.53 2.63 -9.90
CA ILE A 33 8.83 2.88 -9.30
C ILE A 33 9.62 3.75 -10.27
N GLU A 34 9.97 4.95 -9.84
CA GLU A 34 10.74 5.92 -10.61
C GLU A 34 12.15 6.03 -10.01
N LEU A 35 13.16 5.54 -10.74
CA LEU A 35 14.56 5.60 -10.30
C LEU A 35 15.05 7.05 -10.18
N VAL A 36 15.90 7.33 -9.19
CA VAL A 36 16.58 8.63 -9.10
C VAL A 36 17.60 8.79 -10.24
N PRO A 37 17.93 10.02 -10.67
CA PRO A 37 18.74 10.28 -11.87
C PRO A 37 20.03 9.45 -11.96
N GLN A 38 20.76 9.29 -10.85
CA GLN A 38 22.00 8.54 -10.79
C GLN A 38 21.85 7.03 -10.99
N HIS A 39 20.64 6.50 -10.86
CA HIS A 39 20.34 5.07 -11.02
C HIS A 39 19.49 4.75 -12.25
N ARG A 40 19.22 5.74 -13.12
CA ARG A 40 18.44 5.59 -14.36
C ARG A 40 19.26 4.91 -15.45
N ASN A 41 19.64 3.67 -15.22
CA ASN A 41 20.38 2.86 -16.18
C ASN A 41 19.60 1.57 -16.48
N ALA A 42 19.24 1.36 -17.75
CA ALA A 42 18.52 0.18 -18.21
C ALA A 42 19.28 -1.13 -17.90
N ASP A 43 20.62 -1.09 -17.90
CA ASP A 43 21.43 -2.27 -17.54
C ASP A 43 21.18 -2.76 -16.10
N ALA A 44 20.78 -1.87 -15.19
CA ALA A 44 20.46 -2.25 -13.83
C ALA A 44 19.15 -3.07 -13.72
N LEU A 45 18.33 -3.04 -14.76
CA LEU A 45 17.05 -3.78 -14.84
C LEU A 45 17.14 -5.02 -15.72
N ARG A 46 18.30 -5.29 -16.34
CA ARG A 46 18.47 -6.42 -17.26
C ARG A 46 18.18 -7.75 -16.55
N GLY A 47 17.26 -8.54 -17.13
CA GLY A 47 16.80 -9.82 -16.59
C GLY A 47 15.70 -9.69 -15.54
N MET A 48 15.24 -8.48 -15.20
CA MET A 48 14.11 -8.28 -14.27
C MET A 48 12.77 -8.74 -14.88
N GLU A 49 12.66 -8.73 -16.20
CA GLU A 49 11.54 -9.21 -16.99
C GLU A 49 11.23 -10.70 -16.82
N ASP A 50 12.20 -11.49 -16.34
CA ASP A 50 12.04 -12.92 -16.06
C ASP A 50 11.39 -13.19 -14.68
N PHE A 51 11.13 -12.16 -13.88
CA PHE A 51 10.53 -12.28 -12.56
C PHE A 51 9.10 -11.72 -12.54
N ASP A 52 8.21 -12.39 -11.81
CA ASP A 52 6.82 -11.91 -11.62
C ASP A 52 6.71 -10.90 -10.47
N TYR A 53 7.55 -11.03 -9.43
CA TYR A 53 7.46 -10.24 -8.21
C TYR A 53 8.81 -9.66 -7.77
N LEU A 54 8.71 -8.50 -7.11
CA LEU A 54 9.83 -7.81 -6.47
C LEU A 54 9.59 -7.63 -4.97
N TRP A 55 10.65 -7.67 -4.18
CA TRP A 55 10.72 -7.09 -2.86
C TRP A 55 11.14 -5.63 -2.95
N LEU A 56 10.38 -4.75 -2.29
CA LEU A 56 10.74 -3.35 -2.08
C LEU A 56 11.11 -3.13 -0.63
N ILE A 57 12.29 -2.54 -0.38
CA ILE A 57 12.71 -2.02 0.92
C ILE A 57 12.55 -0.51 0.87
N TRP A 58 11.67 0.02 1.72
CA TRP A 58 11.22 1.41 1.65
C TRP A 58 11.04 2.04 3.03
N GLU A 59 10.77 3.34 3.12
CA GLU A 59 10.58 4.06 4.37
C GLU A 59 9.14 4.51 4.59
N PHE A 60 8.65 4.35 5.82
CA PHE A 60 7.41 5.00 6.28
C PHE A 60 7.62 6.52 6.43
N SER A 61 7.82 7.22 5.32
CA SER A 61 8.20 8.65 5.27
C SER A 61 7.15 9.58 5.87
N ALA A 62 5.86 9.19 5.87
CA ALA A 62 4.80 9.95 6.52
C ALA A 62 4.83 9.89 8.07
N ASN A 63 5.68 9.05 8.66
CA ASN A 63 5.83 8.94 10.10
C ASN A 63 7.10 9.69 10.55
N ARG A 64 6.96 10.99 10.82
CA ARG A 64 8.08 11.91 11.09
C ARG A 64 8.89 11.58 12.36
N HIS A 65 8.34 10.81 13.29
CA HIS A 65 9.01 10.49 14.56
C HIS A 65 9.32 9.00 14.64
N ALA A 66 10.57 8.67 14.97
CA ALA A 66 10.94 7.32 15.35
C ALA A 66 10.13 6.90 16.59
N ALA A 67 9.63 5.67 16.59
CA ALA A 67 8.93 5.17 17.75
C ALA A 67 9.91 4.82 18.86
N THR A 68 9.66 5.33 20.04
CA THR A 68 10.41 5.01 21.27
C THR A 68 9.79 3.86 22.05
N SER A 69 8.51 3.54 21.78
CA SER A 69 7.81 2.46 22.46
C SER A 69 8.21 1.09 21.92
N PRO A 70 8.58 0.13 22.80
CA PRO A 70 8.88 -1.24 22.40
C PRO A 70 7.61 -2.03 22.01
N VAL A 71 6.41 -1.46 22.28
CA VAL A 71 5.12 -2.10 22.01
C VAL A 71 4.21 -1.22 21.18
N VAL A 72 3.38 -1.86 20.37
CA VAL A 72 2.39 -1.23 19.50
C VAL A 72 1.00 -1.86 19.70
N ARG A 73 -0.04 -1.20 19.20
CA ARG A 73 -1.42 -1.71 19.23
C ARG A 73 -1.91 -1.92 17.80
N PRO A 74 -1.79 -3.13 17.24
CA PRO A 74 -2.25 -3.40 15.89
C PRO A 74 -3.77 -3.18 15.78
N PRO A 75 -4.25 -2.48 14.73
CA PRO A 75 -5.69 -2.30 14.50
C PRO A 75 -6.46 -3.63 14.42
N LEU A 76 -5.87 -4.66 13.84
CA LEU A 76 -6.45 -6.00 13.74
C LEU A 76 -6.78 -6.64 15.10
N LEU A 77 -6.14 -6.17 16.19
CA LEU A 77 -6.43 -6.59 17.57
C LEU A 77 -7.38 -5.61 18.29
N GLY A 78 -8.18 -4.83 17.56
CA GLY A 78 -9.12 -3.87 18.11
C GLY A 78 -8.48 -2.65 18.79
N GLY A 79 -7.16 -2.43 18.60
CA GLY A 79 -6.42 -1.28 19.15
C GLY A 79 -6.16 -1.32 20.66
N ASN A 80 -6.67 -2.31 21.40
CA ASN A 80 -6.54 -2.42 22.86
C ASN A 80 -5.40 -3.36 23.30
N ARG A 81 -5.13 -4.40 22.51
CA ARG A 81 -4.09 -5.38 22.81
C ARG A 81 -2.73 -4.93 22.29
N LYS A 82 -1.73 -4.96 23.16
CA LYS A 82 -0.33 -4.64 22.83
C LYS A 82 0.42 -5.86 22.34
N VAL A 83 1.30 -5.65 21.35
CA VAL A 83 2.32 -6.64 20.92
C VAL A 83 3.67 -5.95 20.81
N GLY A 84 4.76 -6.71 20.87
CA GLY A 84 6.09 -6.18 20.61
C GLY A 84 6.20 -5.60 19.19
N VAL A 85 6.94 -4.50 19.04
CA VAL A 85 7.10 -3.83 17.73
C VAL A 85 7.67 -4.78 16.68
N PHE A 86 8.57 -5.67 17.06
CA PHE A 86 9.17 -6.67 16.15
C PHE A 86 8.26 -7.88 15.86
N ALA A 87 7.19 -8.04 16.62
CA ALA A 87 6.12 -9.00 16.33
C ALA A 87 5.00 -8.39 15.47
N SER A 88 5.26 -7.27 14.81
CA SER A 88 4.30 -6.56 13.97
C SER A 88 4.97 -5.92 12.75
N ARG A 89 4.16 -5.51 11.77
CA ARG A 89 4.56 -4.69 10.62
C ARG A 89 4.17 -3.22 10.80
N SER A 90 4.08 -2.76 12.06
CA SER A 90 3.73 -1.37 12.38
C SER A 90 4.76 -0.39 11.81
N PRO A 91 4.31 0.77 11.28
CA PRO A 91 5.20 1.85 10.86
C PRO A 91 5.91 2.54 12.03
N PHE A 92 5.42 2.34 13.26
CA PHE A 92 6.03 2.86 14.50
C PHE A 92 7.14 1.93 14.97
N ARG A 93 8.27 1.94 14.25
CA ARG A 93 9.43 1.10 14.48
C ARG A 93 10.74 1.90 14.42
N PRO A 94 11.84 1.39 15.02
CA PRO A 94 13.08 2.20 15.15
C PRO A 94 13.62 2.77 13.86
N ASN A 95 13.74 1.96 12.82
CA ASN A 95 14.31 2.38 11.53
C ASN A 95 13.26 2.78 10.48
N ARG A 96 11.97 2.70 10.80
CA ARG A 96 10.85 3.05 9.91
C ARG A 96 10.89 2.36 8.54
N LEU A 97 11.57 1.22 8.42
CA LEU A 97 11.65 0.47 7.16
C LEU A 97 10.43 -0.41 6.97
N GLY A 98 9.90 -0.38 5.75
CA GLY A 98 8.88 -1.28 5.24
C GLY A 98 9.48 -2.30 4.29
N LEU A 99 8.79 -3.42 4.13
CA LEU A 99 9.10 -4.48 3.18
C LEU A 99 7.79 -4.93 2.52
N SER A 100 7.72 -4.82 1.20
CA SER A 100 6.53 -5.18 0.43
C SER A 100 6.89 -6.01 -0.78
N SER A 101 6.16 -7.11 -1.00
CA SER A 101 6.21 -7.86 -2.24
C SER A 101 5.18 -7.26 -3.20
N VAL A 102 5.60 -6.92 -4.42
CA VAL A 102 4.74 -6.34 -5.46
C VAL A 102 4.90 -7.10 -6.76
N ARG A 103 3.82 -7.21 -7.54
CA ARG A 103 3.86 -7.88 -8.84
C ARG A 103 4.36 -6.92 -9.91
N ILE A 104 5.28 -7.34 -10.76
CA ILE A 104 5.69 -6.60 -11.95
C ILE A 104 4.53 -6.61 -12.94
N SER A 105 4.17 -5.44 -13.46
CA SER A 105 3.19 -5.30 -14.55
C SER A 105 3.87 -5.06 -15.88
N GLU A 106 4.84 -4.13 -15.88
CA GLU A 106 5.56 -3.72 -17.08
C GLU A 106 6.88 -3.05 -16.69
N ILE A 107 7.90 -3.18 -17.55
CA ILE A 107 9.15 -2.44 -17.45
C ILE A 107 9.29 -1.59 -18.71
N GLU A 108 9.15 -0.27 -18.54
CA GLU A 108 9.29 0.72 -19.62
C GLU A 108 10.74 1.25 -19.63
N LEU A 109 11.55 0.78 -20.57
CA LEU A 109 12.98 1.14 -20.63
C LEU A 109 13.25 2.51 -21.25
N ASP A 110 12.41 2.95 -22.18
CA ASP A 110 12.62 4.14 -23.03
C ASP A 110 11.80 5.37 -22.58
N ALA A 111 11.34 5.38 -21.32
CA ALA A 111 10.64 6.53 -20.79
C ALA A 111 11.52 7.79 -20.78
N THR A 112 10.96 8.94 -21.08
CA THR A 112 11.64 10.25 -21.14
C THR A 112 12.36 10.60 -19.84
N ARG A 113 11.88 10.04 -18.71
CA ARG A 113 12.45 10.22 -17.37
C ARG A 113 13.38 9.10 -16.93
N GLY A 114 13.80 8.23 -17.86
CA GLY A 114 14.56 7.01 -17.63
C GLY A 114 13.65 5.80 -17.38
N PRO A 115 14.22 4.60 -17.16
CA PRO A 115 13.43 3.38 -16.96
C PRO A 115 12.42 3.51 -15.85
N LEU A 116 11.20 3.01 -16.07
CA LEU A 116 10.12 2.93 -15.10
C LEU A 116 9.74 1.47 -14.88
N ILE A 117 9.42 1.11 -13.64
CA ILE A 117 8.92 -0.22 -13.29
C ILE A 117 7.49 -0.05 -12.80
N HIS A 118 6.52 -0.51 -13.59
CA HIS A 118 5.11 -0.52 -13.21
C HIS A 118 4.80 -1.78 -12.43
N VAL A 119 4.17 -1.60 -11.27
CA VAL A 119 3.87 -2.71 -10.36
C VAL A 119 2.42 -2.67 -9.91
N LEU A 120 1.93 -3.83 -9.46
CA LEU A 120 0.58 -4.01 -8.94
C LEU A 120 0.63 -4.50 -7.49
N GLY A 121 -0.39 -4.12 -6.73
CA GLY A 121 -0.58 -4.63 -5.37
C GLY A 121 0.26 -3.96 -4.29
N ALA A 122 0.84 -2.80 -4.55
CA ALA A 122 1.65 -2.08 -3.57
C ALA A 122 0.80 -1.44 -2.46
N ASP A 123 1.42 -1.32 -1.28
CA ASP A 123 0.88 -0.67 -0.08
C ASP A 123 1.67 0.60 0.29
N LEU A 124 2.09 1.35 -0.71
CA LEU A 124 2.91 2.55 -0.60
C LEU A 124 2.12 3.80 -1.04
N MET A 125 2.31 4.91 -0.33
CA MET A 125 1.79 6.21 -0.76
C MET A 125 2.72 6.87 -1.80
N ASP A 126 2.22 7.88 -2.49
CA ASP A 126 3.02 8.66 -3.45
C ASP A 126 4.21 9.33 -2.78
N GLY A 127 5.33 9.37 -3.49
CA GLY A 127 6.59 9.93 -3.02
C GLY A 127 7.31 9.09 -1.95
N THR A 128 6.88 7.85 -1.69
CA THR A 128 7.58 6.95 -0.76
C THR A 128 8.99 6.63 -1.27
N PRO A 129 10.06 6.89 -0.48
CA PRO A 129 11.43 6.55 -0.87
C PRO A 129 11.66 5.04 -0.80
N ILE A 130 12.29 4.50 -1.84
CA ILE A 130 12.71 3.09 -1.96
C ILE A 130 14.22 3.05 -1.87
N TYR A 131 14.73 2.19 -0.98
CA TYR A 131 16.16 2.04 -0.71
C TYR A 131 16.79 0.83 -1.39
N ASP A 132 16.00 -0.20 -1.68
CA ASP A 132 16.47 -1.39 -2.38
C ASP A 132 15.32 -2.11 -3.09
N ILE A 133 15.65 -2.80 -4.18
CA ILE A 133 14.75 -3.63 -4.97
C ILE A 133 15.46 -4.97 -5.16
N LYS A 134 14.75 -6.07 -4.86
CA LYS A 134 15.24 -7.43 -5.07
C LYS A 134 14.20 -8.28 -5.78
N PRO A 135 14.58 -9.22 -6.63
CA PRO A 135 13.63 -10.19 -7.18
C PRO A 135 13.08 -11.07 -6.06
N TYR A 136 11.81 -11.44 -6.18
CA TYR A 136 11.20 -12.48 -5.33
C TYR A 136 11.58 -13.87 -5.88
N VAL A 137 12.12 -14.71 -5.01
CA VAL A 137 12.60 -16.04 -5.37
C VAL A 137 11.81 -17.09 -4.60
N VAL A 138 10.93 -17.82 -5.30
CA VAL A 138 9.92 -18.71 -4.70
C VAL A 138 10.50 -19.67 -3.66
N TYR A 139 11.60 -20.35 -3.95
CA TYR A 139 12.16 -21.36 -3.04
C TYR A 139 12.77 -20.74 -1.77
N ALA A 140 13.15 -19.46 -1.82
CA ALA A 140 13.77 -18.76 -0.68
C ALA A 140 12.75 -17.92 0.12
N ASP A 141 11.75 -17.38 -0.55
CA ASP A 141 10.85 -16.37 0.00
C ASP A 141 9.48 -16.92 0.41
N SER A 142 9.07 -18.09 -0.16
CA SER A 142 7.75 -18.66 0.10
C SER A 142 7.80 -19.72 1.19
N HIS A 143 7.01 -19.50 2.26
CA HIS A 143 6.82 -20.45 3.36
C HIS A 143 5.33 -20.66 3.62
N PRO A 144 4.60 -21.42 2.77
CA PRO A 144 3.14 -21.57 2.85
C PRO A 144 2.66 -22.14 4.19
N GLU A 145 3.49 -22.98 4.83
CA GLU A 145 3.18 -23.63 6.12
C GLU A 145 3.51 -22.74 7.34
N ALA A 146 4.04 -21.51 7.13
CA ALA A 146 4.42 -20.65 8.23
C ALA A 146 3.20 -20.09 8.96
N ARG A 147 3.25 -20.11 10.30
CA ARG A 147 2.23 -19.48 11.14
C ARG A 147 2.40 -17.96 11.12
N SER A 148 1.30 -17.23 10.97
CA SER A 148 1.28 -15.76 10.92
C SER A 148 0.86 -15.11 12.26
N GLY A 149 0.97 -15.86 13.36
CA GLY A 149 0.77 -15.36 14.71
C GLY A 149 -0.66 -14.88 14.97
N PHE A 150 -0.83 -13.63 15.37
CA PHE A 150 -2.15 -13.08 15.65
C PHE A 150 -3.00 -12.84 14.39
N VAL A 151 -2.38 -12.80 13.21
CA VAL A 151 -3.10 -12.60 11.93
C VAL A 151 -3.97 -13.81 11.61
N ASP A 152 -3.48 -15.04 11.88
CA ASP A 152 -4.24 -16.27 11.64
C ASP A 152 -5.55 -16.36 12.44
N LYS A 153 -5.61 -15.65 13.57
CA LYS A 153 -6.74 -15.67 14.51
C LYS A 153 -7.73 -14.52 14.31
N ASN A 154 -7.44 -13.61 13.40
CA ASN A 154 -8.22 -12.39 13.19
C ASN A 154 -8.45 -12.18 11.70
N ALA A 155 -9.64 -12.48 11.23
CA ALA A 155 -10.01 -12.24 9.83
C ALA A 155 -10.07 -10.74 9.52
N LEU A 156 -9.69 -10.38 8.29
CA LEU A 156 -9.95 -9.06 7.76
C LEU A 156 -11.46 -8.90 7.54
N ARG A 157 -11.99 -7.77 7.99
CA ARG A 157 -13.38 -7.39 7.68
C ARG A 157 -13.40 -6.74 6.30
N TRP A 158 -14.35 -7.15 5.50
CA TRP A 158 -14.60 -6.58 4.18
C TRP A 158 -15.98 -5.93 4.19
N LEU A 159 -16.08 -4.70 3.68
CA LEU A 159 -17.33 -3.98 3.54
C LEU A 159 -17.91 -4.18 2.14
N GLU A 160 -19.22 -4.18 2.04
CA GLU A 160 -19.91 -3.97 0.76
C GLU A 160 -19.70 -2.51 0.33
N VAL A 161 -19.36 -2.27 -0.94
CA VAL A 161 -19.05 -0.92 -1.45
C VAL A 161 -20.06 -0.51 -2.51
N VAL A 162 -20.83 0.51 -2.21
CA VAL A 162 -21.77 1.15 -3.12
C VAL A 162 -21.14 2.39 -3.71
N VAL A 163 -20.95 2.40 -5.03
CA VAL A 163 -20.45 3.56 -5.78
C VAL A 163 -21.52 3.96 -6.78
N PRO A 164 -22.15 5.16 -6.65
CA PRO A 164 -23.13 5.65 -7.60
C PRO A 164 -22.57 5.76 -9.02
N ASP A 165 -23.39 5.54 -10.05
CA ASP A 165 -22.99 5.55 -11.45
C ASP A 165 -22.31 6.86 -11.87
N ALA A 166 -22.82 8.00 -11.39
CA ALA A 166 -22.23 9.31 -11.66
C ALA A 166 -20.80 9.46 -11.10
N VAL A 167 -20.50 8.78 -10.00
CA VAL A 167 -19.14 8.72 -9.43
C VAL A 167 -18.28 7.71 -10.19
N ALA A 168 -18.84 6.53 -10.50
CA ALA A 168 -18.14 5.49 -11.23
C ALA A 168 -17.65 5.98 -12.60
N ALA A 169 -18.44 6.79 -13.28
CA ALA A 169 -18.11 7.40 -14.59
C ALA A 169 -16.87 8.35 -14.56
N ARG A 170 -16.40 8.73 -13.38
CA ARG A 170 -15.23 9.62 -13.22
C ARG A 170 -13.89 8.86 -13.18
N TYR A 171 -13.90 7.54 -13.23
CA TYR A 171 -12.75 6.66 -13.17
C TYR A 171 -12.68 5.74 -14.37
N SER A 172 -11.49 5.32 -14.74
CA SER A 172 -11.33 4.18 -15.65
C SER A 172 -11.84 2.90 -14.98
N SER A 173 -12.05 1.83 -15.76
CA SER A 173 -12.48 0.53 -15.24
C SER A 173 -11.53 0.00 -14.14
N ASP A 174 -10.23 0.13 -14.38
CA ASP A 174 -9.19 -0.39 -13.50
C ASP A 174 -9.06 0.44 -12.22
N GLU A 175 -9.09 1.77 -12.34
CA GLU A 175 -9.12 2.67 -11.19
C GLU A 175 -10.35 2.43 -10.32
N LEU A 176 -11.53 2.26 -10.93
CA LEU A 176 -12.77 1.99 -10.20
C LEU A 176 -12.72 0.64 -9.49
N ALA A 177 -12.21 -0.40 -10.15
CA ALA A 177 -12.06 -1.71 -9.56
C ALA A 177 -11.11 -1.69 -8.35
N ALA A 178 -9.97 -0.99 -8.48
CA ALA A 178 -9.02 -0.80 -7.39
C ALA A 178 -9.64 0.03 -6.24
N LEU A 179 -10.33 1.14 -6.56
CA LEU A 179 -11.02 1.98 -5.57
C LEU A 179 -12.05 1.18 -4.75
N ARG A 180 -12.91 0.38 -5.42
CA ARG A 180 -13.88 -0.48 -4.74
C ARG A 180 -13.18 -1.43 -3.77
N LYS A 181 -12.09 -2.06 -4.19
CA LYS A 181 -11.33 -2.99 -3.35
C LYS A 181 -10.67 -2.28 -2.16
N VAL A 182 -10.09 -1.09 -2.37
CA VAL A 182 -9.53 -0.24 -1.30
C VAL A 182 -10.59 0.12 -0.26
N LEU A 183 -11.76 0.59 -0.71
CA LEU A 183 -12.85 0.98 0.18
C LEU A 183 -13.41 -0.23 0.95
N SER A 184 -13.45 -1.41 0.33
CA SER A 184 -13.92 -2.62 1.00
C SER A 184 -13.04 -3.06 2.18
N LEU A 185 -11.77 -2.61 2.24
CA LEU A 185 -10.85 -2.86 3.37
C LEU A 185 -11.12 -1.99 4.61
N ASP A 186 -12.17 -1.19 4.62
CA ASP A 186 -12.53 -0.23 5.67
C ASP A 186 -11.35 0.70 6.05
N PRO A 187 -11.15 1.79 5.29
CA PRO A 187 -10.05 2.72 5.54
C PRO A 187 -10.21 3.54 6.83
N ARG A 188 -11.36 3.49 7.49
CA ARG A 188 -11.63 4.24 8.73
C ARG A 188 -10.71 3.82 9.88
N PRO A 189 -10.44 4.71 10.82
CA PRO A 189 -9.90 4.31 12.12
C PRO A 189 -10.88 3.38 12.85
N HIS A 190 -10.42 2.20 13.28
CA HIS A 190 -11.26 1.14 13.87
C HIS A 190 -12.04 1.52 15.14
N TYR A 191 -11.70 2.65 15.78
CA TYR A 191 -12.40 3.16 16.97
C TYR A 191 -13.53 4.15 16.62
N GLN A 192 -13.79 4.40 15.34
CA GLN A 192 -14.83 5.32 14.87
C GLN A 192 -16.00 4.51 14.25
N ASP A 193 -17.11 4.50 14.96
CA ASP A 193 -18.35 3.87 14.51
C ASP A 193 -19.50 4.89 14.58
N ASN A 194 -19.43 5.91 13.70
CA ASN A 194 -20.47 6.92 13.56
C ASN A 194 -21.01 6.87 12.12
N PRO A 195 -22.25 6.38 11.90
CA PRO A 195 -22.83 6.23 10.57
C PRO A 195 -23.07 7.56 9.85
N GLU A 196 -23.27 8.65 10.59
CA GLU A 196 -23.49 9.99 10.01
C GLU A 196 -22.19 10.68 9.58
N LYS A 197 -21.04 10.14 9.99
CA LYS A 197 -19.75 10.76 9.68
C LYS A 197 -19.33 10.49 8.24
N VAL A 198 -19.05 11.58 7.50
CA VAL A 198 -18.43 11.54 6.20
C VAL A 198 -16.90 11.58 6.34
N TYR A 199 -16.23 10.66 5.66
CA TYR A 199 -14.77 10.56 5.57
C TYR A 199 -14.33 10.98 4.17
N GLY A 200 -13.18 11.64 4.06
CA GLY A 200 -12.56 11.98 2.78
C GLY A 200 -11.26 11.22 2.58
N MET A 201 -11.01 10.73 1.37
CA MET A 201 -9.83 10.00 0.98
C MET A 201 -9.34 10.47 -0.39
N MET A 202 -8.10 10.94 -0.46
CA MET A 202 -7.48 11.27 -1.74
C MET A 202 -7.11 10.00 -2.51
N TYR A 203 -7.69 9.85 -3.70
CA TYR A 203 -7.41 8.74 -4.61
C TYR A 203 -7.41 9.21 -6.07
N ALA A 204 -6.34 8.92 -6.80
CA ALA A 204 -6.17 9.30 -8.21
C ALA A 204 -6.44 10.81 -8.45
N GLY A 205 -5.95 11.67 -7.56
CA GLY A 205 -6.09 13.12 -7.65
C GLY A 205 -7.48 13.67 -7.28
N LYS A 206 -8.38 12.84 -6.77
CA LYS A 206 -9.75 13.21 -6.40
C LYS A 206 -10.01 12.97 -4.91
N ASP A 207 -10.81 13.81 -4.26
CA ASP A 207 -11.28 13.59 -2.88
C ASP A 207 -12.54 12.74 -2.88
N VAL A 208 -12.40 11.47 -2.48
CA VAL A 208 -13.48 10.49 -2.39
C VAL A 208 -14.12 10.60 -1.03
N LYS A 209 -15.35 11.11 -0.97
CA LYS A 209 -16.12 11.22 0.27
C LYS A 209 -17.05 10.01 0.43
N PHE A 210 -17.03 9.40 1.60
CA PHE A 210 -17.82 8.21 1.88
C PHE A 210 -18.30 8.17 3.32
N ARG A 211 -19.34 7.38 3.57
CA ARG A 211 -19.86 7.03 4.90
C ARG A 211 -19.99 5.52 5.01
N VAL A 212 -20.06 5.03 6.25
CA VAL A 212 -20.21 3.59 6.52
C VAL A 212 -21.30 3.37 7.54
N GLU A 213 -22.26 2.54 7.19
CA GLU A 213 -23.35 2.10 8.05
C GLU A 213 -23.36 0.57 8.09
N GLY A 214 -23.14 -0.01 9.27
CA GLY A 214 -22.97 -1.47 9.41
C GLY A 214 -21.81 -1.99 8.58
N ASP A 215 -22.08 -2.91 7.66
CA ASP A 215 -21.09 -3.50 6.74
C ASP A 215 -21.12 -2.88 5.34
N VAL A 216 -21.84 -1.76 5.15
CA VAL A 216 -21.97 -1.09 3.86
C VAL A 216 -21.24 0.25 3.88
N LEU A 217 -20.31 0.43 2.93
CA LEU A 217 -19.67 1.70 2.63
C LEU A 217 -20.30 2.32 1.38
N THR A 218 -20.83 3.53 1.52
CA THR A 218 -21.40 4.27 0.38
C THR A 218 -20.55 5.48 0.04
N VAL A 219 -20.09 5.59 -1.20
CA VAL A 219 -19.49 6.81 -1.72
C VAL A 219 -20.58 7.85 -1.93
N VAL A 220 -20.43 9.02 -1.32
CA VAL A 220 -21.44 10.09 -1.37
C VAL A 220 -21.07 11.19 -2.36
N GLU A 221 -19.79 11.44 -2.54
CA GLU A 221 -19.28 12.52 -3.42
C GLU A 221 -17.85 12.25 -3.84
N VAL A 222 -17.45 12.82 -4.98
CA VAL A 222 -16.06 12.87 -5.43
C VAL A 222 -15.79 14.27 -5.99
N GLU A 223 -14.79 14.95 -5.47
CA GLU A 223 -14.34 16.28 -5.89
C GLU A 223 -13.00 16.23 -6.65
#